data_fb2ec14a81a1bb811979f0fc1bdb6f09
#
_entry.id   fb2ec14a81a1bb811979f0fc1bdb6f09
#
_cell.length_a   1.000
_cell.length_b   1.000
_cell.length_c   1.000
_cell.angle_alpha   90.00
_cell.angle_beta   90.00
_cell.angle_gamma   90.00
#
_symmetry.space_group_name_H-M   'P 1'
#
loop_
_entity.id
_entity.type
_entity.pdbx_description
1 polymer ?
#
loop_
_entity_poly.entity_id
_entity_poly.type
_entity_poly.pdbx_seq_one_letter_code
_entity_poly.pdbx_strand_id
1 'polypeptide(L)'
;PSWPMTFQFTPLSLHDIVLILPTRHRDDRGFFSETFRASAFERHVQRPFVQDNLARSAAGVLRGLHFQLAPRAQGKLIQVLRGEIWDVAVDIRRSSPTFRRWVGTPLSAETGHMLWVPPGFAHGYVVTSDGADVAYKVTAEHEPALDRGIRWDDPDLKIQWPKIGPIAPRDPIVS
;
A
#
# COMPACT_ATOMS: atom_id res chain seq x y z
N PRO A 1 26.62 -9.83 -18.58
CA PRO A 1 26.66 -9.35 -17.21
C PRO A 1 25.25 -9.46 -16.62
N SER A 2 25.06 -10.35 -15.64
CA SER A 2 23.81 -10.39 -14.87
C SER A 2 23.77 -9.15 -13.99
N TRP A 3 22.87 -8.24 -14.29
CA TRP A 3 22.58 -7.13 -13.38
C TRP A 3 22.12 -7.73 -12.04
N PRO A 4 22.61 -7.23 -10.89
CA PRO A 4 22.13 -7.71 -9.60
C PRO A 4 20.63 -7.54 -9.51
N MET A 5 19.97 -8.43 -8.76
CA MET A 5 18.51 -8.35 -8.58
C MET A 5 18.13 -6.97 -8.04
N THR A 6 17.33 -6.23 -8.82
CA THR A 6 16.94 -4.85 -8.48
C THR A 6 15.84 -4.82 -7.41
N PHE A 7 15.08 -5.92 -7.28
CA PHE A 7 13.97 -6.05 -6.34
C PHE A 7 14.04 -7.38 -5.60
N GLN A 8 13.75 -7.35 -4.31
CA GLN A 8 13.45 -8.52 -3.51
C GLN A 8 11.95 -8.53 -3.19
N PHE A 9 11.28 -9.65 -3.44
CA PHE A 9 9.84 -9.83 -3.21
C PHE A 9 9.64 -10.74 -2.01
N THR A 10 8.95 -10.25 -0.99
CA THR A 10 8.73 -10.96 0.27
C THR A 10 7.23 -11.02 0.58
N PRO A 11 6.57 -12.18 0.41
CA PRO A 11 5.18 -12.35 0.84
C PRO A 11 5.04 -12.09 2.34
N LEU A 12 3.95 -11.41 2.73
CA LEU A 12 3.59 -11.19 4.12
C LEU A 12 2.75 -12.36 4.66
N SER A 13 2.17 -12.22 5.85
CA SER A 13 1.32 -13.26 6.47
C SER A 13 0.06 -13.57 5.66
N LEU A 14 -0.46 -12.60 4.91
CA LEU A 14 -1.38 -12.85 3.80
C LEU A 14 -0.52 -12.94 2.53
N HIS A 15 -0.30 -14.14 2.01
CA HIS A 15 0.74 -14.42 1.02
C HIS A 15 0.57 -13.68 -0.31
N ASP A 16 -0.64 -13.24 -0.63
CA ASP A 16 -0.90 -12.45 -1.83
C ASP A 16 -0.41 -11.00 -1.69
N ILE A 17 -0.20 -10.54 -0.46
CA ILE A 17 0.37 -9.23 -0.17
C ILE A 17 1.88 -9.35 -0.14
N VAL A 18 2.56 -8.58 -0.99
CA VAL A 18 4.00 -8.70 -1.19
C VAL A 18 4.70 -7.40 -0.83
N LEU A 19 5.62 -7.47 0.14
CA LEU A 19 6.57 -6.40 0.42
C LEU A 19 7.70 -6.47 -0.61
N ILE A 20 8.03 -5.33 -1.22
CA ILE A 20 9.01 -5.23 -2.29
C ILE A 20 10.13 -4.30 -1.83
N LEU A 21 11.34 -4.82 -1.82
CA LEU A 21 12.53 -4.11 -1.39
C LEU A 21 13.38 -3.76 -2.63
N PRO A 22 13.34 -2.50 -3.10
CA PRO A 22 14.19 -2.08 -4.20
C PRO A 22 15.63 -1.90 -3.75
N THR A 23 16.58 -2.21 -4.61
CA THR A 23 17.97 -1.90 -4.36
C THR A 23 18.20 -0.40 -4.50
N ARG A 24 18.85 0.22 -3.51
CA ARG A 24 19.29 1.60 -3.54
C ARG A 24 20.81 1.67 -3.73
N HIS A 25 21.24 2.26 -4.84
CA HIS A 25 22.65 2.51 -5.12
C HIS A 25 23.03 3.87 -4.55
N ARG A 26 23.78 3.87 -3.45
CA ARG A 26 24.18 5.08 -2.72
C ARG A 26 25.61 5.50 -3.08
N ASP A 27 25.80 6.82 -3.23
CA ASP A 27 27.11 7.47 -3.32
C ASP A 27 27.05 8.86 -2.68
N ASP A 28 28.13 9.65 -2.81
CA ASP A 28 28.25 10.99 -2.20
C ASP A 28 27.21 12.00 -2.73
N ARG A 29 26.52 11.70 -3.84
CA ARG A 29 25.47 12.53 -4.43
C ARG A 29 24.08 12.19 -3.90
N GLY A 30 23.92 11.06 -3.19
CA GLY A 30 22.62 10.56 -2.73
C GLY A 30 22.38 9.09 -3.11
N PHE A 31 21.25 8.78 -3.70
CA PHE A 31 20.98 7.43 -4.18
C PHE A 31 20.21 7.43 -5.51
N PHE A 32 20.41 6.35 -6.25
CA PHE A 32 19.57 5.95 -7.37
C PHE A 32 18.86 4.64 -7.02
N SER A 33 17.58 4.52 -7.37
CA SER A 33 16.81 3.29 -7.20
C SER A 33 15.81 3.15 -8.34
N GLU A 34 15.76 1.96 -8.92
CA GLU A 34 14.67 1.59 -9.80
C GLU A 34 13.44 1.30 -8.94
N THR A 35 12.31 1.93 -9.23
CA THR A 35 11.09 1.79 -8.43
C THR A 35 10.03 0.91 -9.09
N PHE A 36 10.14 0.70 -10.39
CA PHE A 36 9.25 -0.20 -11.12
C PHE A 36 9.88 -0.60 -12.46
N ARG A 37 9.73 -1.88 -12.80
CA ARG A 37 10.01 -2.41 -14.13
C ARG A 37 9.02 -3.53 -14.44
N ALA A 38 8.24 -3.39 -15.49
CA ALA A 38 7.15 -4.29 -15.83
C ALA A 38 7.58 -5.77 -15.84
N SER A 39 8.70 -6.10 -16.49
CA SER A 39 9.20 -7.49 -16.57
C SER A 39 9.61 -8.09 -15.22
N ALA A 40 10.01 -7.27 -14.23
CA ALA A 40 10.35 -7.75 -12.90
C ALA A 40 9.11 -8.03 -12.04
N PHE A 41 8.00 -7.36 -12.34
CA PHE A 41 6.76 -7.44 -11.56
C PHE A 41 5.73 -8.43 -12.13
N GLU A 42 5.88 -8.89 -13.37
CA GLU A 42 4.88 -9.70 -14.09
C GLU A 42 4.47 -10.99 -13.35
N ARG A 43 5.32 -11.55 -12.50
CA ARG A 43 5.00 -12.72 -11.69
C ARG A 43 3.98 -12.43 -10.57
N HIS A 44 3.88 -11.17 -10.14
CA HIS A 44 3.01 -10.73 -9.07
C HIS A 44 1.85 -9.89 -9.61
N VAL A 45 2.11 -9.08 -10.63
CA VAL A 45 1.16 -8.14 -11.22
C VAL A 45 0.73 -8.65 -12.58
N GLN A 46 -0.42 -9.30 -12.64
CA GLN A 46 -0.93 -9.96 -13.86
C GLN A 46 -1.61 -8.99 -14.84
N ARG A 47 -1.79 -7.73 -14.48
CA ARG A 47 -2.41 -6.70 -15.31
C ARG A 47 -1.52 -5.46 -15.35
N PRO A 48 -1.47 -4.71 -16.47
CA PRO A 48 -0.70 -3.48 -16.53
C PRO A 48 -1.22 -2.45 -15.54
N PHE A 49 -0.33 -1.59 -15.04
CA PHE A 49 -0.74 -0.37 -14.34
C PHE A 49 -1.21 0.66 -15.37
N VAL A 50 -2.33 1.30 -15.08
CA VAL A 50 -3.03 2.20 -16.01
C VAL A 50 -3.27 3.60 -15.45
N GLN A 51 -3.05 3.80 -14.13
CA GLN A 51 -3.22 5.10 -13.48
C GLN A 51 -2.23 5.23 -12.32
N ASP A 52 -1.63 6.41 -12.19
CA ASP A 52 -0.80 6.80 -11.04
C ASP A 52 -1.52 7.85 -10.21
N ASN A 53 -1.40 7.75 -8.89
CA ASN A 53 -1.95 8.70 -7.94
C ASN A 53 -0.88 9.16 -6.96
N LEU A 54 -0.98 10.40 -6.52
CA LEU A 54 -0.16 10.97 -5.45
C LEU A 54 -1.07 11.62 -4.41
N ALA A 55 -0.93 11.21 -3.15
CA ALA A 55 -1.67 11.78 -2.03
C ALA A 55 -0.70 12.41 -1.03
N ARG A 56 -0.98 13.65 -0.63
CA ARG A 56 -0.32 14.32 0.51
C ARG A 56 -1.27 14.32 1.69
N SER A 57 -0.79 13.93 2.85
CA SER A 57 -1.57 13.82 4.07
C SER A 57 -0.79 14.34 5.28
N ALA A 58 -1.48 15.04 6.17
CA ALA A 58 -0.93 15.48 7.44
C ALA A 58 -0.76 14.33 8.43
N ALA A 59 -0.06 14.59 9.54
CA ALA A 59 0.09 13.65 10.65
C ALA A 59 -1.28 13.14 11.12
N GLY A 60 -1.39 11.84 11.37
CA GLY A 60 -2.59 11.22 11.91
C GLY A 60 -3.75 11.05 10.92
N VAL A 61 -3.60 11.48 9.67
CA VAL A 61 -4.61 11.22 8.64
C VAL A 61 -4.66 9.72 8.34
N LEU A 62 -5.86 9.17 8.38
CA LEU A 62 -6.17 7.81 7.93
C LEU A 62 -6.99 7.88 6.65
N ARG A 63 -6.51 7.19 5.61
CA ARG A 63 -7.23 7.01 4.34
C ARG A 63 -7.60 5.55 4.18
N GLY A 64 -8.86 5.28 3.97
CA GLY A 64 -9.37 3.91 3.74
C GLY A 64 -10.47 3.50 4.72
N LEU A 65 -10.83 2.26 4.73
CA LEU A 65 -10.37 1.21 3.79
C LEU A 65 -11.15 1.33 2.48
N HIS A 66 -10.44 1.41 1.37
CA HIS A 66 -11.04 1.58 0.04
C HIS A 66 -10.79 0.37 -0.86
N PHE A 67 -11.75 0.05 -1.69
CA PHE A 67 -11.64 -0.95 -2.76
C PHE A 67 -12.61 -0.64 -3.89
N GLN A 68 -12.35 -1.21 -5.04
CA GLN A 68 -13.21 -1.08 -6.22
C GLN A 68 -13.79 -2.45 -6.59
N LEU A 69 -15.09 -2.49 -6.87
CA LEU A 69 -15.79 -3.71 -7.22
C LEU A 69 -15.37 -4.24 -8.61
N ALA A 70 -15.53 -5.55 -8.81
CA ALA A 70 -15.46 -6.13 -10.14
C ALA A 70 -16.54 -5.49 -11.07
N PRO A 71 -16.27 -5.34 -12.36
CA PRO A 71 -15.14 -5.85 -13.12
C PRO A 71 -13.88 -4.95 -13.10
N ARG A 72 -13.89 -3.86 -12.34
CA ARG A 72 -12.83 -2.85 -12.27
C ARG A 72 -12.03 -2.91 -10.97
N ALA A 73 -11.95 -4.08 -10.33
CA ALA A 73 -11.17 -4.25 -9.12
C ALA A 73 -9.69 -3.86 -9.34
N GLN A 74 -9.16 -3.05 -8.42
CA GLN A 74 -7.82 -2.48 -8.52
C GLN A 74 -6.81 -3.28 -7.70
N GLY A 75 -5.70 -3.68 -8.34
CA GLY A 75 -4.45 -3.95 -7.64
C GLY A 75 -3.69 -2.64 -7.46
N LYS A 76 -2.96 -2.51 -6.36
CA LYS A 76 -2.25 -1.27 -5.97
C LYS A 76 -0.79 -1.57 -5.64
N LEU A 77 0.12 -0.79 -6.22
CA LEU A 77 1.53 -0.76 -5.82
C LEU A 77 1.80 0.55 -5.10
N ILE A 78 2.04 0.47 -3.80
CA ILE A 78 2.14 1.62 -2.90
C ILE A 78 3.60 1.92 -2.59
N GLN A 79 3.99 3.20 -2.64
CA GLN A 79 5.30 3.71 -2.27
C GLN A 79 5.18 5.02 -1.49
N VAL A 80 5.97 5.17 -0.43
CA VAL A 80 6.07 6.44 0.31
C VAL A 80 7.24 7.25 -0.24
N LEU A 81 6.96 8.49 -0.66
CA LEU A 81 7.97 9.42 -1.20
C LEU A 81 8.50 10.38 -0.14
N ARG A 82 7.71 10.65 0.90
CA ARG A 82 8.06 11.47 2.06
C ARG A 82 7.32 10.98 3.30
N GLY A 83 8.02 10.93 4.42
CA GLY A 83 7.44 10.51 5.71
C GLY A 83 7.28 9.01 5.85
N GLU A 84 6.33 8.63 6.69
CA GLU A 84 6.07 7.25 7.07
C GLU A 84 4.57 6.99 7.26
N ILE A 85 4.13 5.81 6.89
CA ILE A 85 2.77 5.32 7.07
C ILE A 85 2.75 3.92 7.68
N TRP A 86 1.65 3.57 8.33
CA TRP A 86 1.26 2.19 8.60
C TRP A 86 0.18 1.79 7.58
N ASP A 87 0.55 0.88 6.70
CA ASP A 87 -0.29 0.41 5.59
C ASP A 87 -1.02 -0.87 5.96
N VAL A 88 -2.31 -0.96 5.62
CA VAL A 88 -3.18 -2.10 5.95
C VAL A 88 -3.87 -2.61 4.70
N ALA A 89 -3.82 -3.93 4.50
CA ALA A 89 -4.58 -4.64 3.49
C ALA A 89 -5.46 -5.70 4.15
N VAL A 90 -6.72 -5.78 3.72
CA VAL A 90 -7.74 -6.71 4.24
C VAL A 90 -8.24 -7.59 3.10
N ASP A 91 -8.21 -8.89 3.27
CA ASP A 91 -8.79 -9.83 2.30
C ASP A 91 -10.33 -9.77 2.35
N ILE A 92 -10.94 -9.29 1.28
CA ILE A 92 -12.40 -9.18 1.16
C ILE A 92 -12.99 -10.18 0.14
N ARG A 93 -12.19 -11.14 -0.31
CA ARG A 93 -12.64 -12.21 -1.21
C ARG A 93 -13.38 -13.28 -0.42
N ARG A 94 -14.71 -13.37 -0.59
CA ARG A 94 -15.57 -14.26 0.20
C ARG A 94 -15.19 -15.74 0.16
N SER A 95 -14.64 -16.20 -0.95
CA SER A 95 -14.20 -17.59 -1.15
C SER A 95 -12.76 -17.85 -0.67
N SER A 96 -12.04 -16.83 -0.23
CA SER A 96 -10.66 -16.97 0.24
C SER A 96 -10.59 -17.62 1.62
N PRO A 97 -9.62 -18.53 1.89
CA PRO A 97 -9.38 -19.07 3.22
C PRO A 97 -8.93 -18.00 4.23
N THR A 98 -8.47 -16.83 3.74
CA THR A 98 -8.08 -15.70 4.58
C THR A 98 -9.09 -14.55 4.56
N PHE A 99 -10.32 -14.82 4.15
CA PHE A 99 -11.41 -13.83 4.16
C PHE A 99 -11.53 -13.15 5.54
N ARG A 100 -11.60 -11.80 5.52
CA ARG A 100 -11.63 -10.92 6.71
C ARG A 100 -10.30 -10.84 7.49
N ARG A 101 -9.27 -11.56 7.11
CA ARG A 101 -7.95 -11.35 7.69
C ARG A 101 -7.29 -10.10 7.12
N TRP A 102 -6.46 -9.47 7.92
CA TRP A 102 -5.71 -8.29 7.53
C TRP A 102 -4.23 -8.43 7.87
N VAL A 103 -3.41 -7.65 7.21
CA VAL A 103 -1.99 -7.47 7.51
C VAL A 103 -1.67 -5.98 7.49
N GLY A 104 -0.85 -5.56 8.44
CA GLY A 104 -0.31 -4.20 8.52
C GLY A 104 1.20 -4.22 8.40
N THR A 105 1.77 -3.20 7.76
CA THR A 105 3.21 -3.05 7.61
C THR A 105 3.62 -1.57 7.56
N PRO A 106 4.75 -1.20 8.19
CA PRO A 106 5.29 0.14 8.03
C PRO A 106 5.89 0.31 6.64
N LEU A 107 5.63 1.45 6.02
CA LEU A 107 6.29 1.91 4.80
C LEU A 107 6.83 3.31 5.01
N SER A 108 8.05 3.58 4.55
CA SER A 108 8.67 4.90 4.70
C SER A 108 9.50 5.29 3.47
N ALA A 109 9.65 6.60 3.30
CA ALA A 109 10.59 7.13 2.30
C ALA A 109 12.05 6.71 2.60
N GLU A 110 12.39 6.55 3.89
CA GLU A 110 13.74 6.14 4.31
C GLU A 110 14.09 4.73 3.83
N THR A 111 13.20 3.76 4.01
CA THR A 111 13.45 2.40 3.54
C THR A 111 13.23 2.25 2.04
N GLY A 112 12.32 3.02 1.45
CA GLY A 112 11.89 2.90 0.06
C GLY A 112 11.15 1.59 -0.26
N HIS A 113 10.77 0.83 0.76
CA HIS A 113 9.98 -0.38 0.55
C HIS A 113 8.63 -0.04 -0.07
N MET A 114 8.14 -0.94 -0.92
CA MET A 114 6.84 -0.82 -1.59
C MET A 114 5.95 -2.00 -1.19
N LEU A 115 4.65 -1.81 -1.30
CA LEU A 115 3.67 -2.87 -1.03
C LEU A 115 2.82 -3.14 -2.27
N TRP A 116 2.77 -4.39 -2.68
CA TRP A 116 1.81 -4.87 -3.66
C TRP A 116 0.57 -5.42 -2.95
N VAL A 117 -0.57 -4.83 -3.25
CA VAL A 117 -1.90 -5.27 -2.78
C VAL A 117 -2.72 -5.65 -4.01
N PRO A 118 -2.99 -6.95 -4.25
CA PRO A 118 -3.71 -7.39 -5.45
C PRO A 118 -5.21 -7.00 -5.41
N PRO A 119 -5.91 -7.13 -6.55
CA PRO A 119 -7.37 -6.99 -6.57
C PRO A 119 -8.04 -7.95 -5.59
N GLY A 120 -9.16 -7.52 -4.99
CA GLY A 120 -9.88 -8.33 -3.99
C GLY A 120 -9.46 -8.07 -2.54
N PHE A 121 -8.68 -7.02 -2.32
CA PHE A 121 -8.32 -6.52 -0.99
C PHE A 121 -8.84 -5.10 -0.79
N ALA A 122 -9.33 -4.79 0.41
CA ALA A 122 -9.52 -3.42 0.85
C ALA A 122 -8.20 -2.89 1.38
N HIS A 123 -7.91 -1.62 1.15
CA HIS A 123 -6.64 -0.99 1.44
C HIS A 123 -6.81 0.35 2.15
N GLY A 124 -5.96 0.61 3.10
CA GLY A 124 -5.89 1.90 3.77
C GLY A 124 -4.56 2.07 4.48
N TYR A 125 -4.31 3.29 4.94
CA TYR A 125 -3.13 3.59 5.73
C TYR A 125 -3.36 4.75 6.69
N VAL A 126 -2.55 4.83 7.73
CA VAL A 126 -2.48 5.96 8.62
C VAL A 126 -1.08 6.57 8.58
N VAL A 127 -1.00 7.91 8.59
CA VAL A 127 0.28 8.64 8.62
C VAL A 127 0.85 8.61 10.03
N THR A 128 2.06 8.09 10.18
CA THR A 128 2.75 7.91 11.47
C THR A 128 3.87 8.93 11.72
N SER A 129 4.23 9.72 10.72
CA SER A 129 5.17 10.86 10.81
C SER A 129 4.43 12.19 10.78
N ASP A 130 5.17 13.32 10.75
CA ASP A 130 4.57 14.70 10.69
C ASP A 130 3.74 14.95 9.44
N GLY A 131 3.81 14.06 8.46
CA GLY A 131 3.08 14.06 7.21
C GLY A 131 3.70 13.09 6.23
N ALA A 132 2.95 12.67 5.22
CA ALA A 132 3.43 11.74 4.22
C ALA A 132 2.95 12.10 2.82
N ASP A 133 3.80 11.81 1.84
CA ASP A 133 3.47 11.79 0.42
C ASP A 133 3.51 10.33 -0.05
N VAL A 134 2.37 9.84 -0.50
CA VAL A 134 2.17 8.45 -0.91
C VAL A 134 1.81 8.40 -2.37
N ALA A 135 2.66 7.73 -3.16
CA ALA A 135 2.38 7.45 -4.57
C ALA A 135 1.90 6.00 -4.72
N TYR A 136 0.93 5.77 -5.60
CA TYR A 136 0.51 4.41 -5.91
C TYR A 136 0.02 4.25 -7.34
N LYS A 137 0.43 3.13 -7.94
CA LYS A 137 -0.01 2.69 -9.26
C LYS A 137 -1.19 1.76 -9.11
N VAL A 138 -2.17 1.84 -10.01
CA VAL A 138 -3.35 0.96 -9.99
C VAL A 138 -3.57 0.26 -11.32
N THR A 139 -4.11 -0.97 -11.26
CA THR A 139 -4.32 -1.84 -12.41
C THR A 139 -5.66 -1.63 -13.12
N ALA A 140 -6.50 -0.75 -12.62
CA ALA A 140 -7.73 -0.29 -13.27
C ALA A 140 -7.93 1.18 -12.96
N GLU A 141 -8.46 1.94 -13.90
CA GLU A 141 -8.78 3.34 -13.67
C GLU A 141 -9.86 3.50 -12.60
N HIS A 142 -9.87 4.64 -11.92
CA HIS A 142 -10.88 4.93 -10.91
C HIS A 142 -12.26 5.02 -11.54
N GLU A 143 -13.19 4.23 -10.98
CA GLU A 143 -14.60 4.20 -11.38
C GLU A 143 -15.47 4.51 -10.16
N PRO A 144 -15.96 5.76 -10.03
CA PRO A 144 -16.73 6.20 -8.86
C PRO A 144 -17.96 5.33 -8.55
N ALA A 145 -18.61 4.81 -9.60
CA ALA A 145 -19.78 3.93 -9.43
C ALA A 145 -19.46 2.61 -8.75
N LEU A 146 -18.20 2.16 -8.81
CA LEU A 146 -17.72 0.89 -8.24
C LEU A 146 -16.86 1.08 -6.98
N ASP A 147 -16.54 2.31 -6.62
CA ASP A 147 -15.75 2.61 -5.43
C ASP A 147 -16.55 2.32 -4.15
N ARG A 148 -15.91 1.66 -3.19
CA ARG A 148 -16.52 1.27 -1.91
C ARG A 148 -15.52 1.45 -0.78
N GLY A 149 -16.08 1.62 0.44
CA GLY A 149 -15.31 1.73 1.66
C GLY A 149 -15.79 0.78 2.75
N ILE A 150 -14.87 0.41 3.62
CA ILE A 150 -15.13 -0.26 4.89
C ILE A 150 -14.64 0.68 5.99
N ARG A 151 -15.37 0.76 7.10
CA ARG A 151 -14.96 1.59 8.23
C ARG A 151 -13.60 1.13 8.76
N TRP A 152 -12.72 2.09 9.03
CA TRP A 152 -11.39 1.82 9.60
C TRP A 152 -11.46 1.12 10.97
N ASP A 153 -12.51 1.38 11.75
CA ASP A 153 -12.80 0.84 13.08
C ASP A 153 -13.84 -0.29 13.06
N ASP A 154 -14.00 -0.97 11.93
CA ASP A 154 -14.96 -2.06 11.78
C ASP A 154 -14.76 -3.10 12.92
N PRO A 155 -15.80 -3.40 13.73
CA PRO A 155 -15.68 -4.26 14.91
C PRO A 155 -15.42 -5.73 14.58
N ASP A 156 -15.74 -6.17 13.36
CA ASP A 156 -15.50 -7.54 12.93
C ASP A 156 -14.05 -7.74 12.47
N LEU A 157 -13.44 -6.70 11.89
CA LEU A 157 -12.06 -6.75 11.40
C LEU A 157 -11.05 -6.59 12.55
N LYS A 158 -11.35 -5.78 13.56
CA LYS A 158 -10.49 -5.53 14.73
C LYS A 158 -9.06 -5.16 14.38
N ILE A 159 -8.90 -4.29 13.39
CA ILE A 159 -7.59 -3.84 12.93
C ILE A 159 -6.87 -3.11 14.07
N GLN A 160 -5.64 -3.54 14.36
CA GLN A 160 -4.80 -2.92 15.37
C GLN A 160 -3.99 -1.78 14.76
N TRP A 161 -4.62 -0.61 14.65
CA TRP A 161 -3.93 0.59 14.19
C TRP A 161 -2.89 1.03 15.23
N PRO A 162 -1.69 1.48 14.81
CA PRO A 162 -0.70 2.00 15.74
C PRO A 162 -1.24 3.23 16.47
N LYS A 163 -0.85 3.39 17.74
CA LYS A 163 -1.11 4.63 18.45
C LYS A 163 -0.28 5.72 17.81
N ILE A 164 -0.94 6.68 17.23
CA ILE A 164 -0.31 7.88 16.70
C ILE A 164 -0.01 8.78 17.90
N GLY A 165 1.25 9.25 18.04
CA GLY A 165 1.76 9.92 19.23
C GLY A 165 0.94 11.14 19.74
N PRO A 166 1.41 11.89 20.73
CA PRO A 166 0.60 12.86 21.49
C PRO A 166 0.02 14.01 20.68
N ILE A 167 0.39 14.15 19.41
CA ILE A 167 -0.11 15.19 18.50
C ILE A 167 -1.30 14.70 17.67
N ALA A 168 -1.59 13.39 17.67
CA ALA A 168 -2.72 12.87 16.91
C ALA A 168 -4.03 13.15 17.65
N PRO A 169 -5.07 13.60 16.96
CA PRO A 169 -6.41 13.61 17.52
C PRO A 169 -6.75 12.22 18.04
N ARG A 170 -7.56 12.13 19.09
CA ARG A 170 -8.01 10.83 19.63
C ARG A 170 -8.69 9.95 18.59
N ASP A 171 -9.24 10.62 17.57
CA ASP A 171 -9.81 10.00 16.39
C ASP A 171 -9.00 10.41 15.17
N PRO A 172 -8.64 9.48 14.26
CA PRO A 172 -7.91 9.81 13.05
C PRO A 172 -8.78 10.71 12.15
N ILE A 173 -8.12 11.61 11.40
CA ILE A 173 -8.78 12.35 10.33
C ILE A 173 -9.02 11.35 9.18
N VAL A 174 -10.27 10.98 8.97
CA VAL A 174 -10.64 9.96 7.98
C VAL A 174 -11.11 10.55 6.65
N SER A 175 -10.90 9.80 5.60
CA SER A 175 -11.39 10.11 4.25
C SER A 175 -12.16 8.93 3.68
#